data_869ec4ddd994b3c9e47afc93d7bbf852
#
_entry.id   869ec4ddd994b3c9e47afc93d7bbf852
#
_cell.length_a   1.000
_cell.length_b   1.000
_cell.length_c   1.000
_cell.angle_alpha   90.00
_cell.angle_beta   90.00
_cell.angle_gamma   90.00
#
_symmetry.space_group_name_H-M   'P 1'
#
loop_
_entity.id
_entity.type
_entity.pdbx_description
1 polymer ?
#
loop_
_entity_poly.entity_id
_entity_poly.type
_entity_poly.pdbx_seq_one_letter_code
_entity_poly.pdbx_strand_id
1 'polypeptide(L)'
;NNLDYCEVGTTWQLNDNIGTGTFWIYNRQNLFDIKIHDFYLNEDTILDFNWPECLSIMQFDSISGEELSPYRRLEAGSVKSFIGGYSTYKVLIHKKIPIRTVGIEIMPAYYEDYLKEQYPDEYANPLKAFEAVGQTADFPEMSRLLKQVEAYRGNGISAGLFYEGKVAEAISLIVEWSRLQQQRKEVRKKLSAQDVQQLENLTLYLNDHCIQDIPLEQIVRISCMSAR
;
A
#
# COMPACT_ATOMS: atom_id res chain seq x y z
N ASN A 1 16.86 2.68 19.29
CA ASN A 1 15.56 3.27 19.57
C ASN A 1 14.59 2.12 19.84
N ASN A 2 14.30 1.87 21.12
CA ASN A 2 13.20 1.01 21.52
C ASN A 2 11.92 1.68 21.05
N LEU A 3 11.38 1.19 19.95
CA LEU A 3 10.00 1.45 19.59
C LEU A 3 9.17 0.57 20.52
N ASP A 4 8.75 1.10 21.65
CA ASP A 4 7.76 0.46 22.52
C ASP A 4 6.41 0.46 21.77
N TYR A 5 6.23 -0.56 20.91
CA TYR A 5 4.95 -0.78 20.27
C TYR A 5 3.92 -1.14 21.34
N CYS A 6 2.66 -0.81 21.04
CA CYS A 6 1.53 -1.04 21.91
C CYS A 6 1.53 -2.46 22.50
N GLU A 7 1.28 -2.57 23.79
CA GLU A 7 1.22 -3.85 24.53
C GLU A 7 0.17 -4.85 24.00
N VAL A 8 -0.76 -4.41 23.16
CA VAL A 8 -1.81 -5.28 22.59
C VAL A 8 -1.34 -6.17 21.44
N GLY A 9 -0.15 -5.93 20.88
CA GLY A 9 0.46 -6.75 19.85
C GLY A 9 1.58 -7.62 20.38
N THR A 10 2.15 -8.43 19.51
CA THR A 10 3.31 -9.29 19.80
C THR A 10 4.52 -8.82 19.01
N THR A 11 5.62 -8.55 19.72
CA THR A 11 6.90 -8.23 19.09
C THR A 11 7.74 -9.48 18.94
N TRP A 12 8.24 -9.72 17.73
CA TRP A 12 9.17 -10.78 17.41
C TRP A 12 10.54 -10.16 17.08
N GLN A 13 11.58 -10.73 17.61
CA GLN A 13 12.95 -10.32 17.31
C GLN A 13 13.56 -11.31 16.32
N LEU A 14 14.27 -10.85 15.30
CA LEU A 14 15.01 -11.73 14.42
C LEU A 14 16.13 -12.43 15.19
N ASN A 15 16.41 -13.67 14.79
CA ASN A 15 17.60 -14.38 15.25
C ASN A 15 18.85 -13.71 14.65
N ASP A 16 19.86 -13.43 15.47
CA ASP A 16 21.08 -12.71 15.09
C ASP A 16 21.84 -13.37 13.93
N ASN A 17 21.68 -14.69 13.74
CA ASN A 17 22.27 -15.41 12.61
C ASN A 17 21.58 -15.06 11.27
N ILE A 18 20.33 -14.65 11.29
CA ILE A 18 19.51 -14.34 10.11
C ILE A 18 19.54 -12.84 9.82
N GLY A 19 19.42 -12.03 10.86
CA GLY A 19 19.32 -10.59 10.71
C GLY A 19 19.25 -9.86 12.04
N THR A 20 18.90 -8.59 12.00
CA THR A 20 18.76 -7.78 13.21
C THR A 20 17.53 -6.90 13.08
N GLY A 21 16.80 -6.72 14.16
CA GLY A 21 15.60 -5.91 14.22
C GLY A 21 14.38 -6.71 14.63
N THR A 22 13.22 -6.11 14.46
CA THR A 22 11.97 -6.62 14.99
C THR A 22 10.85 -6.58 13.95
N PHE A 23 9.85 -7.40 14.15
CA PHE A 23 8.54 -7.19 13.57
C PHE A 23 7.48 -7.36 14.65
N TRP A 24 6.48 -6.49 14.55
CA TRP A 24 5.36 -6.44 15.48
C TRP A 24 4.08 -6.75 14.74
N ILE A 25 3.21 -7.55 15.39
CA ILE A 25 1.91 -7.95 14.85
C ILE A 25 0.84 -7.73 15.91
N TYR A 26 -0.22 -7.04 15.52
CA TYR A 26 -1.50 -7.03 16.22
C TYR A 26 -2.50 -7.88 15.46
N ASN A 27 -3.03 -8.91 16.10
CA ASN A 27 -4.02 -9.83 15.51
C ASN A 27 -5.40 -9.59 16.12
N ARG A 28 -6.41 -9.43 15.30
CA ARG A 28 -7.81 -9.32 15.70
C ARG A 28 -8.59 -10.54 15.23
N GLN A 29 -8.49 -11.65 15.97
CA GLN A 29 -9.36 -12.84 15.91
C GLN A 29 -9.80 -13.26 14.50
N ASN A 30 -8.88 -13.51 13.59
CA ASN A 30 -9.11 -13.88 12.18
C ASN A 30 -9.84 -12.83 11.32
N LEU A 31 -9.98 -11.60 11.80
CA LEU A 31 -10.57 -10.51 11.02
C LEU A 31 -9.51 -9.72 10.27
N PHE A 32 -8.46 -9.30 10.98
CA PHE A 32 -7.35 -8.56 10.37
C PHE A 32 -6.09 -8.59 11.24
N ASP A 33 -4.97 -8.35 10.60
CA ASP A 33 -3.66 -8.12 11.23
C ASP A 33 -3.13 -6.73 10.89
N ILE A 34 -2.47 -6.12 11.88
CA ILE A 34 -1.61 -4.96 11.67
C ILE A 34 -0.18 -5.45 11.79
N LYS A 35 0.66 -5.14 10.80
CA LYS A 35 2.06 -5.60 10.75
C LYS A 35 3.00 -4.41 10.62
N ILE A 36 4.02 -4.36 11.47
CA ILE A 36 5.08 -3.35 11.42
C ILE A 36 6.42 -4.08 11.43
N HIS A 37 7.23 -3.81 10.42
CA HIS A 37 8.55 -4.41 10.25
C HIS A 37 9.62 -3.33 10.32
N ASP A 38 10.66 -3.57 11.13
CA ASP A 38 11.89 -2.78 11.18
C ASP A 38 13.08 -3.72 11.43
N PHE A 39 13.60 -4.29 10.36
CA PHE A 39 14.71 -5.23 10.43
C PHE A 39 15.55 -5.20 9.15
N TYR A 40 16.71 -5.85 9.17
CA TYR A 40 17.48 -6.19 7.98
C TYR A 40 18.03 -7.62 8.06
N LEU A 41 18.30 -8.22 6.91
CA LEU A 41 18.89 -9.55 6.80
C LEU A 41 20.41 -9.47 6.66
N ASN A 42 21.10 -10.48 7.16
CA ASN A 42 22.57 -10.57 7.11
C ASN A 42 23.07 -10.97 5.71
N GLU A 43 22.29 -11.76 4.97
CA GLU A 43 22.59 -12.26 3.65
C GLU A 43 21.41 -12.03 2.70
N ASP A 44 21.67 -12.01 1.38
CA ASP A 44 20.62 -12.01 0.37
C ASP A 44 19.77 -13.27 0.55
N THR A 45 18.47 -13.08 0.75
CA THR A 45 17.59 -14.17 1.17
C THR A 45 16.39 -14.27 0.24
N ILE A 46 16.16 -15.47 -0.29
CA ILE A 46 14.91 -15.77 -0.98
C ILE A 46 13.91 -16.29 0.05
N LEU A 47 12.83 -15.53 0.22
CA LEU A 47 11.67 -15.96 0.99
C LEU A 47 10.69 -16.64 0.03
N ASP A 48 10.26 -17.85 0.37
CA ASP A 48 9.36 -18.69 -0.44
C ASP A 48 8.33 -19.29 0.50
N PHE A 49 7.10 -18.78 0.45
CA PHE A 49 6.04 -19.21 1.35
C PHE A 49 4.64 -19.05 0.74
N ASN A 50 3.71 -19.85 1.24
CA ASN A 50 2.30 -19.71 0.90
C ASN A 50 1.67 -18.64 1.77
N TRP A 51 1.26 -17.55 1.15
CA TRP A 51 0.50 -16.51 1.84
C TRP A 51 -0.93 -17.01 2.07
N PRO A 52 -1.47 -16.93 3.29
CA PRO A 52 -2.87 -17.28 3.53
C PRO A 52 -3.80 -16.36 2.71
N GLU A 53 -5.01 -16.82 2.49
CA GLU A 53 -6.02 -16.01 1.82
C GLU A 53 -6.29 -14.73 2.60
N CYS A 54 -5.99 -13.59 2.00
CA CYS A 54 -6.16 -12.28 2.59
C CYS A 54 -6.05 -11.17 1.53
N LEU A 55 -6.53 -9.99 1.90
CA LEU A 55 -6.27 -8.74 1.19
C LEU A 55 -5.31 -7.90 2.03
N SER A 56 -4.17 -7.54 1.49
CA SER A 56 -3.16 -6.79 2.23
C SER A 56 -2.79 -5.49 1.53
N ILE A 57 -2.53 -4.45 2.32
CA ILE A 57 -2.00 -3.16 1.88
C ILE A 57 -0.83 -2.78 2.75
N MET A 58 0.32 -2.46 2.14
CA MET A 58 1.55 -2.16 2.85
C MET A 58 2.21 -0.89 2.30
N GLN A 59 2.76 -0.08 3.20
CA GLN A 59 3.66 1.02 2.89
C GLN A 59 5.09 0.53 3.08
N PHE A 60 5.95 0.77 2.09
CA PHE A 60 7.39 0.53 2.18
C PHE A 60 8.12 1.85 2.37
N ASP A 61 8.55 2.16 3.59
CA ASP A 61 9.41 3.32 3.84
C ASP A 61 10.86 3.01 3.44
N SER A 62 11.29 1.77 3.60
CA SER A 62 12.58 1.26 3.14
C SER A 62 12.46 -0.21 2.77
N ILE A 63 12.96 -0.57 1.61
CA ILE A 63 13.08 -1.95 1.14
C ILE A 63 14.05 -2.02 -0.04
N SER A 64 14.72 -3.16 -0.21
CA SER A 64 15.41 -3.52 -1.44
C SER A 64 15.17 -5.00 -1.70
N GLY A 65 14.50 -5.30 -2.79
CA GLY A 65 14.17 -6.68 -3.16
C GLY A 65 13.30 -6.75 -4.41
N GLU A 66 13.13 -7.97 -4.89
CA GLU A 66 12.33 -8.28 -6.08
C GLU A 66 11.42 -9.49 -5.84
N GLU A 67 10.16 -9.37 -6.21
CA GLU A 67 9.29 -10.52 -6.42
C GLU A 67 9.80 -11.31 -7.63
N LEU A 68 9.86 -12.61 -7.51
CA LEU A 68 10.46 -13.48 -8.54
C LEU A 68 9.45 -14.12 -9.48
N SER A 69 8.17 -14.10 -9.13
CA SER A 69 7.12 -14.72 -9.94
C SER A 69 5.74 -14.06 -9.72
N PRO A 70 5.31 -13.16 -10.63
CA PRO A 70 6.07 -12.54 -11.72
C PRO A 70 7.16 -11.61 -11.20
N TYR A 71 8.20 -11.38 -12.00
CA TYR A 71 9.26 -10.45 -11.62
C TYR A 71 8.74 -9.02 -11.46
N ARG A 72 8.96 -8.44 -10.27
CA ARG A 72 8.64 -7.04 -9.97
C ARG A 72 9.60 -6.51 -8.91
N ARG A 73 10.14 -5.33 -9.12
CA ARG A 73 10.93 -4.66 -8.09
C ARG A 73 10.03 -4.11 -6.99
N LEU A 74 10.45 -4.29 -5.74
CA LEU A 74 9.84 -3.60 -4.61
C LEU A 74 10.45 -2.20 -4.46
N GLU A 75 9.62 -1.19 -4.32
CA GLU A 75 10.03 0.22 -4.34
C GLU A 75 9.79 0.88 -2.99
N ALA A 76 10.85 1.44 -2.41
CA ALA A 76 10.72 2.29 -1.22
C ALA A 76 9.91 3.56 -1.55
N GLY A 77 9.18 4.08 -0.57
CA GLY A 77 8.28 5.22 -0.75
C GLY A 77 6.96 4.87 -1.45
N SER A 78 6.67 3.59 -1.68
CA SER A 78 5.43 3.16 -2.34
C SER A 78 4.47 2.45 -1.39
N VAL A 79 3.20 2.47 -1.75
CA VAL A 79 2.15 1.61 -1.21
C VAL A 79 1.95 0.45 -2.18
N LYS A 80 1.78 -0.75 -1.66
CA LYS A 80 1.54 -1.94 -2.46
C LYS A 80 0.45 -2.80 -1.85
N SER A 81 -0.47 -3.27 -2.69
CA SER A 81 -1.43 -4.30 -2.34
C SER A 81 -0.91 -5.70 -2.66
N PHE A 82 -1.32 -6.66 -1.84
CA PHE A 82 -1.08 -8.08 -2.04
C PHE A 82 -2.38 -8.84 -1.86
N ILE A 83 -2.54 -9.92 -2.61
CA ILE A 83 -3.66 -10.82 -2.48
C ILE A 83 -3.10 -12.20 -2.22
N GLY A 84 -3.35 -12.72 -1.03
CA GLY A 84 -2.94 -14.06 -0.61
C GLY A 84 -3.88 -15.15 -1.08
N GLY A 85 -3.49 -16.41 -0.88
CA GLY A 85 -4.30 -17.58 -1.14
C GLY A 85 -4.22 -18.18 -2.56
N TYR A 86 -3.59 -17.50 -3.51
CA TYR A 86 -3.61 -17.93 -4.91
C TYR A 86 -2.34 -18.65 -5.38
N SER A 87 -1.20 -18.29 -4.81
CA SER A 87 0.09 -18.86 -5.23
C SER A 87 1.14 -18.69 -4.15
N THR A 88 2.21 -19.47 -4.28
CA THR A 88 3.42 -19.27 -3.47
C THR A 88 4.01 -17.90 -3.76
N TYR A 89 4.23 -17.12 -2.71
CA TYR A 89 4.90 -15.83 -2.80
C TYR A 89 6.41 -16.05 -2.69
N LYS A 90 7.14 -15.59 -3.71
CA LYS A 90 8.59 -15.75 -3.77
C LYS A 90 9.24 -14.39 -4.00
N VAL A 91 10.10 -14.00 -3.04
CA VAL A 91 10.76 -12.69 -3.07
C VAL A 91 12.24 -12.82 -2.66
N LEU A 92 13.11 -12.17 -3.41
CA LEU A 92 14.51 -11.94 -3.03
C LEU A 92 14.59 -10.64 -2.25
N ILE A 93 15.17 -10.70 -1.07
CA ILE A 93 15.46 -9.53 -0.21
C ILE A 93 16.96 -9.36 -0.13
N HIS A 94 17.45 -8.14 -0.40
CA HIS A 94 18.86 -7.82 -0.34
C HIS A 94 19.35 -7.57 1.07
N LYS A 95 20.54 -8.08 1.36
CA LYS A 95 21.19 -7.98 2.67
C LYS A 95 21.50 -6.56 3.09
N LYS A 96 21.53 -6.35 4.40
CA LYS A 96 21.97 -5.10 5.05
C LYS A 96 21.19 -3.85 4.65
N ILE A 97 20.10 -3.99 3.90
CA ILE A 97 19.18 -2.90 3.59
C ILE A 97 18.01 -3.00 4.58
N PRO A 98 17.70 -1.93 5.34
CA PRO A 98 16.57 -1.95 6.25
C PRO A 98 15.25 -2.20 5.53
N ILE A 99 14.45 -3.12 6.06
CA ILE A 99 13.07 -3.33 5.68
C ILE A 99 12.22 -2.60 6.71
N ARG A 100 11.62 -1.49 6.31
CA ARG A 100 10.69 -0.72 7.14
C ARG A 100 9.36 -0.67 6.44
N THR A 101 8.39 -1.36 7.02
CA THR A 101 7.06 -1.44 6.45
C THR A 101 6.00 -1.38 7.53
N VAL A 102 4.88 -0.81 7.18
CA VAL A 102 3.65 -0.90 7.94
C VAL A 102 2.55 -1.40 7.01
N GLY A 103 1.70 -2.32 7.50
CA GLY A 103 0.66 -2.91 6.69
C GLY A 103 -0.56 -3.34 7.47
N ILE A 104 -1.64 -3.46 6.73
CA ILE A 104 -2.92 -4.02 7.16
C ILE A 104 -3.17 -5.25 6.31
N GLU A 105 -3.46 -6.38 6.95
CA GLU A 105 -3.85 -7.63 6.30
C GLU A 105 -5.26 -8.01 6.76
N ILE A 106 -6.16 -8.22 5.82
CA ILE A 106 -7.60 -8.34 6.06
C ILE A 106 -8.03 -9.74 5.62
N MET A 107 -8.62 -10.50 6.54
CA MET A 107 -9.00 -11.89 6.31
C MET A 107 -10.39 -12.00 5.66
N PRO A 108 -10.70 -13.12 4.98
CA PRO A 108 -12.01 -13.37 4.37
C PRO A 108 -13.19 -13.15 5.34
N ALA A 109 -13.05 -13.58 6.59
CA ALA A 109 -14.08 -13.36 7.61
C ALA A 109 -14.46 -11.88 7.82
N TYR A 110 -13.54 -10.93 7.55
CA TYR A 110 -13.87 -9.52 7.59
C TYR A 110 -14.56 -9.05 6.31
N TYR A 111 -13.97 -9.31 5.15
CA TYR A 111 -14.47 -8.72 3.90
C TYR A 111 -15.56 -9.55 3.21
N GLU A 112 -15.70 -10.84 3.47
CA GLU A 112 -16.77 -11.67 2.90
C GLU A 112 -17.96 -11.86 3.85
N ASP A 113 -17.70 -12.02 5.16
CA ASP A 113 -18.76 -12.27 6.12
C ASP A 113 -19.21 -10.97 6.81
N TYR A 114 -18.30 -10.33 7.58
CA TYR A 114 -18.66 -9.16 8.38
C TYR A 114 -19.17 -7.98 7.56
N LEU A 115 -18.44 -7.56 6.51
CA LEU A 115 -18.89 -6.44 5.68
C LEU A 115 -20.17 -6.74 4.94
N LYS A 116 -20.35 -7.95 4.46
CA LYS A 116 -21.57 -8.37 3.77
C LYS A 116 -22.79 -8.38 4.70
N GLU A 117 -22.60 -8.77 5.96
CA GLU A 117 -23.65 -8.71 6.97
C GLU A 117 -24.02 -7.26 7.32
N GLN A 118 -23.02 -6.37 7.44
CA GLN A 118 -23.25 -4.97 7.79
C GLN A 118 -23.87 -4.16 6.64
N TYR A 119 -23.60 -4.51 5.38
CA TYR A 119 -24.02 -3.76 4.18
C TYR A 119 -24.64 -4.68 3.12
N PRO A 120 -25.72 -5.42 3.42
CA PRO A 120 -26.22 -6.50 2.57
C PRO A 120 -26.63 -6.03 1.16
N ASP A 121 -27.20 -4.83 1.05
CA ASP A 121 -27.72 -4.28 -0.21
C ASP A 121 -26.63 -3.56 -1.04
N GLU A 122 -25.55 -3.12 -0.40
CA GLU A 122 -24.48 -2.31 -1.03
C GLU A 122 -23.17 -3.07 -1.11
N TYR A 123 -23.11 -4.28 -0.59
CA TYR A 123 -21.87 -5.05 -0.53
C TYR A 123 -21.30 -5.35 -1.91
N ALA A 124 -20.02 -5.01 -2.08
CA ALA A 124 -19.21 -5.46 -3.20
C ALA A 124 -17.88 -6.00 -2.65
N ASN A 125 -17.47 -7.19 -3.10
CA ASN A 125 -16.19 -7.76 -2.67
C ASN A 125 -15.04 -6.83 -3.08
N PRO A 126 -14.20 -6.38 -2.13
CA PRO A 126 -13.14 -5.40 -2.38
C PRO A 126 -11.93 -5.97 -3.16
N LEU A 127 -11.88 -7.27 -3.43
CA LEU A 127 -10.76 -7.95 -4.08
C LEU A 127 -10.29 -7.23 -5.36
N LYS A 128 -11.22 -6.90 -6.28
CA LYS A 128 -10.89 -6.19 -7.52
C LYS A 128 -10.31 -4.80 -7.28
N ALA A 129 -10.71 -4.15 -6.20
CA ALA A 129 -10.18 -2.85 -5.85
C ALA A 129 -8.74 -2.98 -5.34
N PHE A 130 -8.43 -4.00 -4.53
CA PHE A 130 -7.05 -4.32 -4.12
C PHE A 130 -6.17 -4.70 -5.31
N GLU A 131 -6.66 -5.53 -6.24
CA GLU A 131 -5.94 -5.84 -7.49
C GLU A 131 -5.57 -4.58 -8.28
N ALA A 132 -6.47 -3.60 -8.33
CA ALA A 132 -6.26 -2.39 -9.08
C ALA A 132 -5.18 -1.46 -8.51
N VAL A 133 -4.90 -1.52 -7.21
CA VAL A 133 -3.84 -0.70 -6.57
C VAL A 133 -2.46 -1.11 -7.07
N GLY A 134 -2.16 -2.42 -7.08
CA GLY A 134 -0.83 -2.91 -7.43
C GLY A 134 0.26 -2.29 -6.55
N GLN A 135 1.25 -1.63 -7.16
CA GLN A 135 2.28 -0.84 -6.48
C GLN A 135 2.28 0.59 -7.01
N THR A 136 2.19 1.58 -6.12
CA THR A 136 2.12 2.99 -6.49
C THR A 136 2.73 3.90 -5.42
N ALA A 137 3.40 4.97 -5.85
CA ALA A 137 3.82 6.07 -4.98
C ALA A 137 2.73 7.17 -4.86
N ASP A 138 1.70 7.13 -5.73
CA ASP A 138 0.63 8.12 -5.81
C ASP A 138 -0.63 7.65 -5.07
N PHE A 139 -0.49 7.47 -3.74
CA PHE A 139 -1.62 7.17 -2.84
C PHE A 139 -1.42 7.85 -1.47
N PRO A 140 -1.38 9.19 -1.44
CA PRO A 140 -1.02 9.94 -0.23
C PRO A 140 -1.98 9.74 0.94
N GLU A 141 -3.28 9.51 0.69
CA GLU A 141 -4.27 9.24 1.74
C GLU A 141 -3.95 7.93 2.47
N MET A 142 -3.64 6.87 1.72
CA MET A 142 -3.26 5.58 2.28
C MET A 142 -1.93 5.67 3.03
N SER A 143 -0.93 6.36 2.47
CA SER A 143 0.35 6.58 3.15
C SER A 143 0.17 7.31 4.48
N ARG A 144 -0.71 8.31 4.53
CA ARG A 144 -1.04 9.02 5.78
C ARG A 144 -1.73 8.12 6.79
N LEU A 145 -2.69 7.30 6.35
CA LEU A 145 -3.37 6.32 7.19
C LEU A 145 -2.38 5.34 7.81
N LEU A 146 -1.52 4.73 6.99
CA LEU A 146 -0.54 3.74 7.45
C LEU A 146 0.49 4.35 8.41
N LYS A 147 0.92 5.60 8.20
CA LYS A 147 1.75 6.32 9.16
C LYS A 147 1.06 6.59 10.50
N GLN A 148 -0.25 6.83 10.51
CA GLN A 148 -1.02 6.93 11.75
C GLN A 148 -1.07 5.58 12.49
N VAL A 149 -1.24 4.48 11.74
CA VAL A 149 -1.18 3.12 12.28
C VAL A 149 0.19 2.83 12.91
N GLU A 150 1.28 3.14 12.20
CA GLU A 150 2.64 2.97 12.67
C GLU A 150 2.93 3.78 13.95
N ALA A 151 2.44 5.00 14.03
CA ALA A 151 2.69 5.92 15.14
C ALA A 151 1.82 5.66 16.38
N TYR A 152 0.76 4.86 16.27
CA TYR A 152 -0.19 4.66 17.37
C TYR A 152 0.42 3.84 18.53
N ARG A 153 0.13 4.25 19.78
CA ARG A 153 0.68 3.67 21.02
C ARG A 153 -0.38 3.46 22.10
N GLY A 154 -1.65 3.47 21.73
CA GLY A 154 -2.73 3.16 22.68
C GLY A 154 -2.79 1.67 23.04
N ASN A 155 -3.59 1.33 24.04
CA ASN A 155 -3.75 -0.04 24.53
C ASN A 155 -5.22 -0.40 24.76
N GLY A 156 -5.46 -1.66 25.13
CA GLY A 156 -6.78 -2.17 25.49
C GLY A 156 -7.85 -1.94 24.41
N ILE A 157 -9.07 -1.61 24.83
CA ILE A 157 -10.19 -1.38 23.92
C ILE A 157 -9.97 -0.21 22.97
N SER A 158 -9.22 0.81 23.41
CA SER A 158 -8.89 1.98 22.57
C SER A 158 -8.06 1.58 21.36
N ALA A 159 -7.09 0.66 21.52
CA ALA A 159 -6.31 0.13 20.41
C ALA A 159 -7.19 -0.71 19.46
N GLY A 160 -8.07 -1.55 20.02
CA GLY A 160 -9.00 -2.33 19.21
C GLY A 160 -9.87 -1.47 18.31
N LEU A 161 -10.50 -0.45 18.87
CA LEU A 161 -11.35 0.49 18.12
C LEU A 161 -10.56 1.31 17.09
N PHE A 162 -9.33 1.75 17.46
CA PHE A 162 -8.47 2.48 16.55
C PHE A 162 -8.12 1.65 15.32
N TYR A 163 -7.62 0.43 15.50
CA TYR A 163 -7.21 -0.42 14.38
C TYR A 163 -8.40 -0.88 13.54
N GLU A 164 -9.54 -1.20 14.15
CA GLU A 164 -10.76 -1.54 13.42
C GLU A 164 -11.24 -0.36 12.55
N GLY A 165 -11.24 0.85 13.10
CA GLY A 165 -11.53 2.07 12.33
C GLY A 165 -10.57 2.27 11.16
N LYS A 166 -9.26 2.01 11.36
CA LYS A 166 -8.24 2.12 10.29
C LYS A 166 -8.37 1.06 9.21
N VAL A 167 -8.81 -0.14 9.55
CA VAL A 167 -9.14 -1.19 8.56
C VAL A 167 -10.31 -0.77 7.69
N ALA A 168 -11.39 -0.29 8.29
CA ALA A 168 -12.56 0.20 7.56
C ALA A 168 -12.21 1.39 6.65
N GLU A 169 -11.43 2.36 7.15
CA GLU A 169 -10.92 3.51 6.39
C GLU A 169 -10.04 3.06 5.21
N ALA A 170 -9.14 2.08 5.41
CA ALA A 170 -8.27 1.56 4.36
C ALA A 170 -9.07 0.92 3.22
N ILE A 171 -10.08 0.10 3.53
CA ILE A 171 -10.95 -0.50 2.51
C ILE A 171 -11.69 0.59 1.73
N SER A 172 -12.27 1.56 2.43
CA SER A 172 -12.96 2.68 1.80
C SER A 172 -12.06 3.45 0.84
N LEU A 173 -10.83 3.79 1.25
CA LEU A 173 -9.85 4.48 0.42
C LEU A 173 -9.47 3.66 -0.82
N ILE A 174 -9.27 2.36 -0.69
CA ILE A 174 -8.92 1.47 -1.81
C ILE A 174 -10.05 1.36 -2.82
N VAL A 175 -11.28 1.18 -2.35
CA VAL A 175 -12.47 1.10 -3.22
C VAL A 175 -12.65 2.41 -3.99
N GLU A 176 -12.55 3.56 -3.33
CA GLU A 176 -12.69 4.87 -3.96
C GLU A 176 -11.53 5.15 -4.93
N TRP A 177 -10.29 4.84 -4.56
CA TRP A 177 -9.12 4.97 -5.43
C TRP A 177 -9.30 4.14 -6.73
N SER A 178 -9.73 2.89 -6.59
CA SER A 178 -9.99 2.01 -7.73
C SER A 178 -11.05 2.58 -8.66
N ARG A 179 -12.15 3.12 -8.10
CA ARG A 179 -13.21 3.78 -8.85
C ARG A 179 -12.69 4.98 -9.65
N LEU A 180 -11.88 5.83 -9.01
CA LEU A 180 -11.28 6.99 -9.66
C LEU A 180 -10.31 6.59 -10.78
N GLN A 181 -9.50 5.54 -10.58
CA GLN A 181 -8.60 5.04 -11.62
C GLN A 181 -9.37 4.46 -12.83
N GLN A 182 -10.48 3.79 -12.61
CA GLN A 182 -11.34 3.31 -13.70
C GLN A 182 -11.91 4.48 -14.50
N GLN A 183 -12.42 5.51 -13.84
CA GLN A 183 -12.90 6.72 -14.49
C GLN A 183 -11.81 7.42 -15.32
N ARG A 184 -10.59 7.55 -14.74
CA ARG A 184 -9.43 8.10 -15.47
C ARG A 184 -9.09 7.29 -16.71
N LYS A 185 -9.13 5.95 -16.65
CA LYS A 185 -8.90 5.06 -17.80
C LYS A 185 -9.99 5.25 -18.89
N GLU A 186 -11.24 5.42 -18.51
CA GLU A 186 -12.34 5.66 -19.45
C GLU A 186 -12.21 7.03 -20.14
N VAL A 187 -11.81 8.06 -19.39
CA VAL A 187 -11.53 9.39 -19.97
C VAL A 187 -10.34 9.31 -20.93
N ARG A 188 -9.23 8.64 -20.53
CA ARG A 188 -8.07 8.43 -21.42
C ARG A 188 -8.43 7.69 -22.71
N LYS A 189 -9.33 6.71 -22.67
CA LYS A 189 -9.81 6.03 -23.88
C LYS A 189 -10.56 6.94 -24.86
N LYS A 190 -11.10 8.07 -24.38
CA LYS A 190 -11.79 9.08 -25.19
C LYS A 190 -10.84 10.14 -25.76
N LEU A 191 -9.61 10.22 -25.27
CA LEU A 191 -8.58 11.14 -25.78
C LEU A 191 -7.86 10.50 -26.97
N SER A 192 -7.44 11.32 -27.91
CA SER A 192 -6.55 10.85 -28.98
C SER A 192 -5.17 10.49 -28.42
N ALA A 193 -4.42 9.62 -29.11
CA ALA A 193 -3.05 9.30 -28.72
C ALA A 193 -2.16 10.56 -28.64
N GLN A 194 -2.44 11.54 -29.50
CA GLN A 194 -1.74 12.82 -29.52
C GLN A 194 -2.06 13.66 -28.27
N ASP A 195 -3.33 13.72 -27.83
CA ASP A 195 -3.71 14.44 -26.61
C ASP A 195 -3.06 13.82 -25.35
N VAL A 196 -3.02 12.48 -25.29
CA VAL A 196 -2.36 11.76 -24.19
C VAL A 196 -0.89 12.13 -24.14
N GLN A 197 -0.18 12.09 -25.28
CA GLN A 197 1.23 12.43 -25.34
C GLN A 197 1.51 13.88 -24.94
N GLN A 198 0.65 14.80 -25.34
CA GLN A 198 0.75 16.22 -24.97
C GLN A 198 0.57 16.44 -23.47
N LEU A 199 -0.40 15.75 -22.85
CA LEU A 199 -0.63 15.80 -21.40
C LEU A 199 0.56 15.20 -20.61
N GLU A 200 1.14 14.10 -21.10
CA GLU A 200 2.34 13.49 -20.50
C GLU A 200 3.53 14.43 -20.57
N ASN A 201 3.78 15.05 -21.73
CA ASN A 201 4.84 16.05 -21.90
C ASN A 201 4.63 17.26 -20.98
N LEU A 202 3.40 17.74 -20.86
CA LEU A 202 3.08 18.83 -19.92
C LEU A 202 3.35 18.42 -18.47
N THR A 203 2.96 17.20 -18.08
CA THR A 203 3.19 16.69 -16.72
C THR A 203 4.69 16.61 -16.40
N LEU A 204 5.50 16.11 -17.33
CA LEU A 204 6.96 16.08 -17.19
C LEU A 204 7.53 17.50 -17.03
N TYR A 205 7.09 18.42 -17.89
CA TYR A 205 7.53 19.81 -17.83
C TYR A 205 7.20 20.46 -16.48
N LEU A 206 5.97 20.26 -15.97
CA LEU A 206 5.55 20.80 -14.67
C LEU A 206 6.36 20.20 -13.51
N ASN A 207 6.67 18.92 -13.55
CA ASN A 207 7.49 18.26 -12.54
C ASN A 207 8.93 18.81 -12.54
N ASP A 208 9.53 19.00 -13.71
CA ASP A 208 10.89 19.53 -13.83
C ASP A 208 11.00 21.01 -13.41
N HIS A 209 9.89 21.75 -13.46
CA HIS A 209 9.84 23.19 -13.18
C HIS A 209 8.94 23.53 -11.99
N CYS A 210 8.69 22.58 -11.10
CA CYS A 210 7.70 22.70 -9.99
C CYS A 210 7.99 23.84 -8.99
N ILE A 211 9.22 24.37 -8.96
CA ILE A 211 9.62 25.50 -8.11
C ILE A 211 9.53 26.86 -8.82
N GLN A 212 9.15 26.87 -10.10
CA GLN A 212 9.05 28.10 -10.90
C GLN A 212 7.60 28.56 -10.99
N ASP A 213 7.41 29.87 -11.11
CA ASP A 213 6.10 30.42 -11.42
C ASP A 213 5.85 30.30 -12.94
N ILE A 214 4.99 29.36 -13.32
CA ILE A 214 4.74 29.00 -14.73
C ILE A 214 3.47 29.72 -15.20
N PRO A 215 3.58 30.70 -16.15
CA PRO A 215 2.43 31.40 -16.69
C PRO A 215 1.46 30.45 -17.42
N LEU A 216 0.16 30.72 -17.32
CA LEU A 216 -0.90 29.93 -17.97
C LEU A 216 -0.69 29.83 -19.48
N GLU A 217 -0.22 30.92 -20.12
CA GLU A 217 0.09 30.92 -21.55
C GLU A 217 1.16 29.89 -21.94
N GLN A 218 2.11 29.63 -21.06
CA GLN A 218 3.15 28.62 -21.28
C GLN A 218 2.57 27.20 -21.15
N ILE A 219 1.70 26.97 -20.19
CA ILE A 219 0.96 25.71 -20.02
C ILE A 219 0.13 25.41 -21.27
N VAL A 220 -0.63 26.40 -21.76
CA VAL A 220 -1.44 26.32 -22.98
C VAL A 220 -0.56 26.00 -24.20
N ARG A 221 0.60 26.64 -24.32
CA ARG A 221 1.53 26.39 -25.44
C ARG A 221 2.07 24.97 -25.44
N ILE A 222 2.47 24.45 -24.26
CA ILE A 222 3.04 23.11 -24.14
C ILE A 222 1.96 22.04 -24.34
N SER A 223 0.77 22.23 -23.78
CA SER A 223 -0.34 21.29 -23.90
C SER A 223 -1.03 21.32 -25.27
N CYS A 224 -0.83 22.37 -26.05
CA CYS A 224 -1.59 22.67 -27.28
C CYS A 224 -3.11 22.70 -27.04
N MET A 225 -3.55 22.98 -25.82
CA MET A 225 -4.96 23.05 -25.41
C MET A 225 -5.39 24.50 -25.20
N SER A 226 -6.69 24.78 -25.33
CA SER A 226 -7.22 26.13 -25.08
C SER A 226 -7.43 26.37 -23.57
N ALA A 227 -7.13 27.57 -23.12
CA ALA A 227 -7.43 28.04 -21.74
C ALA A 227 -8.92 28.37 -21.57
N ARG A 228 -9.82 27.40 -21.71
CA ARG A 228 -11.26 27.57 -21.50
C ARG A 228 -11.69 26.96 -20.19
#